data_1cce57a02ad932999eb056da3cf245fc
#
_entry.id   1cce57a02ad932999eb056da3cf245fc
#
_cell.length_a   1.000
_cell.length_b   1.000
_cell.length_c   1.000
_cell.angle_alpha   90.00
_cell.angle_beta   90.00
_cell.angle_gamma   90.00
#
_symmetry.space_group_name_H-M   'P 1'
#
loop_
_entity.id
_entity.type
_entity.pdbx_description
1 polymer ?
#
loop_
_entity_poly.entity_id
_entity_poly.type
_entity_poly.pdbx_seq_one_letter_code
_entity_poly.pdbx_strand_id
1 'polypeptide(L)'
;MPGYSFNPLISLPLQTMSEEIKKEERSLNFLEEIIENDLETGKYKTIVTRFPPEPNGYLHIGHASSICLNFGLTKKYSGYTNLRFDDTNPVTEETEYVDSIKDDVKWLGFEWKNERFASDYFDDLYAYALKLIDNGLAYVDDSSAEEMAAMKGTPTEPGKDSQYRSRSIEENRDLFVRMKSGEFPDGSKTLRAKIDMAHINMLMRDPIIYRIKHAHHHRTGDKWCIYPMYDFAHGQSDSIEKITHSICTMEFVPHRELYDWLIEKLEIYPSHQYEFARRNINYTVTSKRKLLQLVTEKHVTGWDDPRMPTISGLRRRGYTSDSIREFCDRIGVAKRENMVDVGLLEFCLREHLNKIALRRMVVFDPLKVVITNYNGDDEVLHSENNPEDPNGGTREIPFSNEIYVERDDFMEVPSKKYFRLAPGQMVRLKSAYIIKCEEVIKDAAGNITELHCTYIPESKSGNDTSGINVKGTLHWVSVKTAISVEIREYDRLFKVEDPTDEEGDFKEYLNPDSLKIVSTAFAEPALAKAKFDDRYQFIRKGYFCLDKDTSASRVIFNRTVSLKDGWAKEAKKG
;
A
#
# COMPACT_ATOMS: atom_id res chain seq x y z
N MET A 1 25.73 -72.12 40.10
CA MET A 1 25.97 -70.93 39.27
C MET A 1 24.72 -70.68 38.48
N PRO A 2 24.03 -69.58 38.73
CA PRO A 2 22.74 -69.30 38.10
C PRO A 2 22.90 -68.56 36.78
N GLY A 3 22.07 -68.99 35.81
CA GLY A 3 22.00 -68.42 34.49
C GLY A 3 21.26 -67.08 34.43
N TYR A 4 21.74 -66.13 33.67
CA TYR A 4 21.08 -64.86 33.35
C TYR A 4 20.15 -65.04 32.14
N SER A 5 18.87 -64.81 32.37
CA SER A 5 17.84 -64.73 31.33
C SER A 5 17.84 -63.34 30.71
N PHE A 6 17.92 -63.27 29.37
CA PHE A 6 17.71 -62.05 28.63
C PHE A 6 16.22 -61.79 28.42
N ASN A 7 15.74 -60.62 28.91
CA ASN A 7 14.44 -60.09 28.56
C ASN A 7 14.52 -59.27 27.25
N PRO A 8 13.58 -59.42 26.33
CA PRO A 8 13.51 -58.61 25.13
C PRO A 8 12.94 -57.22 25.44
N LEU A 9 13.64 -56.19 24.98
CA LEU A 9 13.19 -54.80 25.00
C LEU A 9 11.92 -54.63 24.16
N ILE A 10 10.86 -54.19 24.83
CA ILE A 10 9.62 -53.76 24.21
C ILE A 10 9.89 -52.43 23.50
N SER A 11 9.77 -52.41 22.17
CA SER A 11 9.77 -51.18 21.37
C SER A 11 8.46 -50.45 21.57
N LEU A 12 8.49 -49.29 22.23
CA LEU A 12 7.40 -48.33 22.25
C LEU A 12 7.32 -47.61 20.88
N PRO A 13 6.13 -47.44 20.31
CA PRO A 13 5.98 -46.67 19.08
C PRO A 13 6.27 -45.19 19.33
N LEU A 14 7.10 -44.60 18.48
CA LEU A 14 7.28 -43.16 18.37
C LEU A 14 5.93 -42.51 18.02
N GLN A 15 5.28 -41.93 19.01
CA GLN A 15 4.21 -40.96 18.78
C GLN A 15 4.84 -39.73 18.13
N THR A 16 4.52 -39.51 16.88
CA THR A 16 4.70 -38.22 16.18
C THR A 16 3.92 -37.17 16.94
N MET A 17 4.60 -36.40 17.76
CA MET A 17 4.08 -35.11 18.24
C MET A 17 4.08 -34.16 17.06
N SER A 18 2.96 -34.03 16.39
CA SER A 18 2.66 -32.85 15.61
C SER A 18 2.54 -31.68 16.61
N GLU A 19 3.55 -30.84 16.69
CA GLU A 19 3.42 -29.54 17.29
C GLU A 19 2.44 -28.72 16.43
N GLU A 20 1.16 -28.79 16.75
CA GLU A 20 0.21 -27.75 16.43
C GLU A 20 0.70 -26.50 17.15
N ILE A 21 1.37 -25.61 16.43
CA ILE A 21 1.60 -24.24 16.86
C ILE A 21 0.20 -23.67 17.08
N LYS A 22 -0.25 -23.63 18.33
CA LYS A 22 -1.44 -22.87 18.72
C LYS A 22 -1.18 -21.43 18.28
N LYS A 23 -1.80 -21.01 17.18
CA LYS A 23 -1.98 -19.61 16.86
C LYS A 23 -2.66 -19.02 18.09
N GLU A 24 -1.99 -18.14 18.82
CA GLU A 24 -2.64 -17.38 19.89
C GLU A 24 -3.90 -16.77 19.28
N GLU A 25 -5.08 -17.15 19.81
CA GLU A 25 -6.35 -16.59 19.37
C GLU A 25 -6.33 -15.11 19.72
N ARG A 26 -6.15 -14.28 18.70
CA ARG A 26 -6.25 -12.83 18.82
C ARG A 26 -7.63 -12.49 19.38
N SER A 27 -7.71 -11.63 20.39
CA SER A 27 -8.98 -11.10 20.88
C SER A 27 -9.74 -10.45 19.72
N LEU A 28 -11.06 -10.65 19.68
CA LEU A 28 -11.94 -10.04 18.70
C LEU A 28 -11.83 -8.51 18.77
N ASN A 29 -11.86 -7.87 17.63
CA ASN A 29 -12.07 -6.43 17.59
C ASN A 29 -13.58 -6.12 17.67
N PHE A 30 -13.92 -4.86 17.95
CA PHE A 30 -15.32 -4.47 18.20
C PHE A 30 -16.27 -4.73 17.01
N LEU A 31 -15.78 -4.74 15.76
CA LEU A 31 -16.61 -5.09 14.59
C LEU A 31 -16.86 -6.59 14.54
N GLU A 32 -15.84 -7.38 14.86
CA GLU A 32 -15.97 -8.83 14.97
C GLU A 32 -16.97 -9.22 16.08
N GLU A 33 -16.91 -8.55 17.25
CA GLU A 33 -17.89 -8.76 18.35
C GLU A 33 -19.33 -8.45 17.90
N ILE A 34 -19.53 -7.35 17.16
CA ILE A 34 -20.85 -6.98 16.62
C ILE A 34 -21.34 -8.05 15.63
N ILE A 35 -20.47 -8.46 14.70
CA ILE A 35 -20.82 -9.46 13.68
C ILE A 35 -21.17 -10.81 14.32
N GLU A 36 -20.39 -11.26 15.30
CA GLU A 36 -20.68 -12.52 16.00
C GLU A 36 -22.01 -12.45 16.74
N ASN A 37 -22.29 -11.37 17.46
CA ASN A 37 -23.59 -11.17 18.11
C ASN A 37 -24.75 -11.12 17.10
N ASP A 38 -24.59 -10.45 15.97
CA ASP A 38 -25.63 -10.36 14.93
C ASP A 38 -25.90 -11.71 14.25
N LEU A 39 -24.89 -12.57 14.12
CA LEU A 39 -25.03 -13.94 13.62
C LEU A 39 -25.68 -14.86 14.67
N GLU A 40 -25.24 -14.80 15.92
CA GLU A 40 -25.78 -15.62 17.06
C GLU A 40 -27.25 -15.31 17.35
N THR A 41 -27.63 -14.04 17.30
CA THR A 41 -29.02 -13.62 17.50
C THR A 41 -29.90 -13.89 16.27
N GLY A 42 -29.30 -14.30 15.14
CA GLY A 42 -30.03 -14.54 13.90
C GLY A 42 -30.53 -13.27 13.20
N LYS A 43 -30.03 -12.09 13.60
CA LYS A 43 -30.36 -10.81 12.94
C LYS A 43 -29.98 -10.84 11.47
N TYR A 44 -28.81 -11.41 11.15
CA TYR A 44 -28.36 -11.68 9.79
C TYR A 44 -27.96 -13.15 9.62
N LYS A 45 -28.27 -13.71 8.43
CA LYS A 45 -27.82 -15.06 8.05
C LYS A 45 -26.49 -15.04 7.31
N THR A 46 -26.15 -13.93 6.70
CA THR A 46 -24.95 -13.74 5.89
C THR A 46 -24.46 -12.31 6.10
N ILE A 47 -23.17 -12.16 6.26
CA ILE A 47 -22.54 -10.85 6.39
C ILE A 47 -22.26 -10.30 5.00
N VAL A 48 -22.77 -9.11 4.74
CA VAL A 48 -22.58 -8.39 3.47
C VAL A 48 -21.97 -7.03 3.77
N THR A 49 -20.81 -6.78 3.21
CA THR A 49 -20.13 -5.49 3.26
C THR A 49 -19.96 -4.91 1.86
N ARG A 50 -19.43 -3.72 1.77
CA ARG A 50 -19.04 -3.11 0.49
C ARG A 50 -17.77 -2.28 0.65
N PHE A 51 -17.01 -2.16 -0.42
CA PHE A 51 -15.97 -1.14 -0.58
C PHE A 51 -16.47 -0.12 -1.61
N PRO A 52 -16.78 1.14 -1.21
CA PRO A 52 -17.44 2.11 -2.07
C PRO A 52 -16.49 3.26 -2.49
N PRO A 53 -15.44 3.01 -3.29
CA PRO A 53 -14.55 4.08 -3.71
C PRO A 53 -15.23 5.04 -4.67
N GLU A 54 -14.96 6.34 -4.52
CA GLU A 54 -15.25 7.36 -5.51
C GLU A 54 -14.19 7.27 -6.63
N PRO A 55 -14.58 7.10 -7.93
CA PRO A 55 -13.62 6.89 -9.02
C PRO A 55 -13.00 8.22 -9.50
N ASN A 56 -12.30 8.92 -8.62
CA ASN A 56 -11.73 10.26 -8.84
C ASN A 56 -10.25 10.33 -8.43
N GLY A 57 -9.52 9.21 -8.43
CA GLY A 57 -8.09 9.12 -8.14
C GLY A 57 -7.63 7.72 -7.76
N TYR A 58 -6.33 7.54 -7.67
CA TYR A 58 -5.69 6.28 -7.30
C TYR A 58 -5.86 5.98 -5.80
N LEU A 59 -5.99 4.68 -5.47
CA LEU A 59 -6.04 4.24 -4.09
C LEU A 59 -4.67 4.38 -3.41
N HIS A 60 -4.69 4.65 -2.11
CA HIS A 60 -3.49 4.73 -1.27
C HIS A 60 -3.56 3.74 -0.11
N ILE A 61 -2.50 3.65 0.67
CA ILE A 61 -2.35 2.70 1.80
C ILE A 61 -3.51 2.79 2.82
N GLY A 62 -4.12 3.96 3.01
CA GLY A 62 -5.31 4.10 3.84
C GLY A 62 -6.52 3.35 3.29
N HIS A 63 -6.71 3.34 1.97
CA HIS A 63 -7.75 2.54 1.32
C HIS A 63 -7.45 1.03 1.42
N ALA A 64 -6.17 0.63 1.37
CA ALA A 64 -5.79 -0.77 1.58
C ALA A 64 -6.27 -1.29 2.93
N SER A 65 -6.20 -0.48 4.00
CA SER A 65 -6.74 -0.85 5.31
C SER A 65 -8.26 -1.09 5.30
N SER A 66 -9.01 -0.23 4.60
CA SER A 66 -10.47 -0.40 4.43
C SER A 66 -10.82 -1.64 3.59
N ILE A 67 -10.06 -1.89 2.52
CA ILE A 67 -10.22 -3.09 1.69
C ILE A 67 -9.95 -4.34 2.53
N CYS A 68 -8.79 -4.42 3.18
CA CYS A 68 -8.43 -5.55 4.03
C CYS A 68 -9.47 -5.81 5.13
N LEU A 69 -10.05 -4.76 5.72
CA LEU A 69 -11.08 -4.88 6.73
C LEU A 69 -12.38 -5.44 6.16
N ASN A 70 -12.95 -4.82 5.13
CA ASN A 70 -14.24 -5.23 4.56
C ASN A 70 -14.19 -6.66 4.00
N PHE A 71 -13.19 -6.95 3.17
CA PHE A 71 -13.01 -8.28 2.58
C PHE A 71 -12.52 -9.33 3.59
N GLY A 72 -11.70 -8.92 4.56
CA GLY A 72 -11.21 -9.81 5.62
C GLY A 72 -12.34 -10.29 6.52
N LEU A 73 -13.23 -9.40 6.94
CA LEU A 73 -14.41 -9.75 7.75
C LEU A 73 -15.33 -10.72 7.00
N THR A 74 -15.69 -10.43 5.76
CA THR A 74 -16.57 -11.31 5.01
C THR A 74 -15.93 -12.66 4.71
N LYS A 75 -14.63 -12.72 4.47
CA LYS A 75 -13.89 -13.98 4.34
C LYS A 75 -13.92 -14.79 5.63
N LYS A 76 -13.71 -14.14 6.80
CA LYS A 76 -13.73 -14.79 8.12
C LYS A 76 -15.12 -15.38 8.45
N TYR A 77 -16.18 -14.64 8.15
CA TYR A 77 -17.55 -15.00 8.48
C TYR A 77 -18.36 -15.59 7.32
N SER A 78 -17.69 -16.08 6.29
CA SER A 78 -18.31 -16.73 5.11
C SER A 78 -19.39 -15.89 4.42
N GLY A 79 -19.20 -14.57 4.44
CA GLY A 79 -20.03 -13.58 3.76
C GLY A 79 -19.47 -13.19 2.39
N TYR A 80 -19.84 -12.01 1.91
CA TYR A 80 -19.29 -11.44 0.68
C TYR A 80 -19.23 -9.91 0.74
N THR A 81 -18.31 -9.35 -0.07
CA THR A 81 -18.14 -7.90 -0.24
C THR A 81 -18.49 -7.50 -1.66
N ASN A 82 -19.25 -6.43 -1.83
CA ASN A 82 -19.46 -5.77 -3.10
C ASN A 82 -18.40 -4.69 -3.34
N LEU A 83 -18.02 -4.49 -4.59
CA LEU A 83 -17.31 -3.30 -5.04
C LEU A 83 -18.34 -2.37 -5.67
N ARG A 84 -18.62 -1.24 -5.04
CA ARG A 84 -19.54 -0.23 -5.56
C ARG A 84 -18.82 1.08 -5.78
N PHE A 85 -18.73 1.52 -7.01
CA PHE A 85 -18.23 2.84 -7.33
C PHE A 85 -19.25 3.91 -6.97
N ASP A 86 -18.87 4.86 -6.13
CA ASP A 86 -19.69 6.01 -5.80
C ASP A 86 -19.48 7.10 -6.87
N ASP A 87 -20.20 6.93 -7.97
CA ASP A 87 -20.13 7.78 -9.15
C ASP A 87 -21.31 8.78 -9.22
N THR A 88 -21.54 9.51 -8.12
CA THR A 88 -22.62 10.51 -8.03
C THR A 88 -22.21 11.90 -8.53
N ASN A 89 -20.93 12.14 -8.82
CA ASN A 89 -20.40 13.42 -9.26
C ASN A 89 -19.88 13.35 -10.72
N PRO A 90 -20.66 13.85 -11.71
CA PRO A 90 -20.32 13.68 -13.14
C PRO A 90 -19.06 14.43 -13.59
N VAL A 91 -18.46 15.28 -12.76
CA VAL A 91 -17.39 16.20 -13.18
C VAL A 91 -15.98 15.64 -12.91
N THR A 92 -15.85 14.69 -11.99
CA THR A 92 -14.54 14.27 -11.46
C THR A 92 -14.22 12.79 -11.68
N GLU A 93 -15.11 12.06 -12.36
CA GLU A 93 -15.07 10.61 -12.46
C GLU A 93 -14.54 10.17 -13.83
N GLU A 94 -13.52 9.29 -13.81
CA GLU A 94 -12.85 8.81 -15.02
C GLU A 94 -12.71 7.28 -15.02
N THR A 95 -12.85 6.68 -16.19
CA THR A 95 -12.72 5.22 -16.38
C THR A 95 -11.35 4.69 -15.97
N GLU A 96 -10.29 5.50 -16.13
CA GLU A 96 -8.92 5.14 -15.69
C GLU A 96 -8.88 4.80 -14.20
N TYR A 97 -9.57 5.58 -13.36
CA TYR A 97 -9.60 5.33 -11.92
C TYR A 97 -10.41 4.09 -11.56
N VAL A 98 -11.50 3.82 -12.29
CA VAL A 98 -12.27 2.58 -12.12
C VAL A 98 -11.40 1.35 -12.35
N ASP A 99 -10.64 1.33 -13.44
CA ASP A 99 -9.77 0.20 -13.79
C ASP A 99 -8.62 0.06 -12.79
N SER A 100 -7.98 1.17 -12.40
CA SER A 100 -6.92 1.17 -11.38
C SER A 100 -7.41 0.63 -10.04
N ILE A 101 -8.60 1.03 -9.59
CA ILE A 101 -9.22 0.55 -8.34
C ILE A 101 -9.45 -0.96 -8.39
N LYS A 102 -9.98 -1.48 -9.49
CA LYS A 102 -10.19 -2.92 -9.68
C LYS A 102 -8.88 -3.70 -9.63
N ASP A 103 -7.86 -3.20 -10.30
CA ASP A 103 -6.53 -3.81 -10.32
C ASP A 103 -5.90 -3.82 -8.92
N ASP A 104 -6.04 -2.74 -8.16
CA ASP A 104 -5.52 -2.63 -6.80
C ASP A 104 -6.20 -3.61 -5.84
N VAL A 105 -7.54 -3.76 -5.91
CA VAL A 105 -8.28 -4.73 -5.08
C VAL A 105 -7.87 -6.16 -5.41
N LYS A 106 -7.77 -6.50 -6.72
CA LYS A 106 -7.30 -7.82 -7.17
C LYS A 106 -5.86 -8.08 -6.75
N TRP A 107 -4.97 -7.09 -6.91
CA TRP A 107 -3.58 -7.21 -6.52
C TRP A 107 -3.43 -7.44 -5.01
N LEU A 108 -4.28 -6.84 -4.18
CA LEU A 108 -4.35 -7.13 -2.74
C LEU A 108 -4.85 -8.55 -2.44
N GLY A 109 -5.26 -9.33 -3.44
CA GLY A 109 -5.69 -10.71 -3.30
C GLY A 109 -7.16 -10.88 -2.91
N PHE A 110 -8.00 -9.90 -3.25
CA PHE A 110 -9.42 -9.93 -2.95
C PHE A 110 -10.27 -9.97 -4.24
N GLU A 111 -11.43 -10.63 -4.12
CA GLU A 111 -12.44 -10.71 -5.16
C GLU A 111 -13.78 -10.24 -4.61
N TRP A 112 -14.48 -9.41 -5.35
CA TRP A 112 -15.82 -8.94 -5.00
C TRP A 112 -16.90 -9.83 -5.59
N LYS A 113 -18.04 -9.89 -4.90
CA LYS A 113 -19.19 -10.67 -5.37
C LYS A 113 -19.93 -9.99 -6.51
N ASN A 114 -20.22 -8.71 -6.34
CA ASN A 114 -20.91 -7.89 -7.34
C ASN A 114 -20.14 -6.59 -7.55
N GLU A 115 -20.05 -6.19 -8.83
CA GLU A 115 -19.61 -4.86 -9.22
C GLU A 115 -20.84 -3.98 -9.41
N ARG A 116 -20.86 -2.83 -8.78
CA ARG A 116 -21.99 -1.90 -8.76
C ARG A 116 -21.50 -0.47 -8.91
N PHE A 117 -22.41 0.40 -9.33
CA PHE A 117 -22.21 1.83 -9.43
C PHE A 117 -23.40 2.54 -8.79
N ALA A 118 -23.17 3.67 -8.12
CA ALA A 118 -24.27 4.48 -7.58
C ALA A 118 -25.21 4.93 -8.72
N SER A 119 -24.67 5.17 -9.90
CA SER A 119 -25.42 5.52 -11.11
C SER A 119 -26.36 4.41 -11.61
N ASP A 120 -26.16 3.14 -11.22
CA ASP A 120 -27.12 2.05 -11.52
C ASP A 120 -28.47 2.29 -10.83
N TYR A 121 -28.47 3.04 -9.74
CA TYR A 121 -29.62 3.28 -8.87
C TYR A 121 -30.24 4.68 -9.04
N PHE A 122 -29.82 5.49 -10.00
CA PHE A 122 -30.33 6.85 -10.16
C PHE A 122 -31.86 6.93 -10.33
N ASP A 123 -32.47 5.96 -11.02
CA ASP A 123 -33.93 5.92 -11.16
C ASP A 123 -34.60 5.58 -9.80
N ASP A 124 -34.04 4.64 -9.01
CA ASP A 124 -34.54 4.31 -7.67
C ASP A 124 -34.36 5.48 -6.68
N LEU A 125 -33.17 6.11 -6.70
CA LEU A 125 -32.87 7.28 -5.88
C LEU A 125 -33.81 8.44 -6.20
N TYR A 126 -34.13 8.66 -7.48
CA TYR A 126 -35.11 9.64 -7.88
C TYR A 126 -36.51 9.31 -7.34
N ALA A 127 -36.94 8.04 -7.40
CA ALA A 127 -38.20 7.60 -6.84
C ALA A 127 -38.24 7.78 -5.30
N TYR A 128 -37.16 7.52 -4.61
CA TYR A 128 -37.06 7.78 -3.15
C TYR A 128 -37.14 9.29 -2.83
N ALA A 129 -36.53 10.14 -3.63
CA ALA A 129 -36.66 11.59 -3.46
C ALA A 129 -38.12 12.06 -3.66
N LEU A 130 -38.84 11.53 -4.66
CA LEU A 130 -40.26 11.80 -4.83
C LEU A 130 -41.08 11.30 -3.64
N LYS A 131 -40.78 10.09 -3.09
CA LYS A 131 -41.44 9.58 -1.87
C LYS A 131 -41.25 10.52 -0.68
N LEU A 132 -40.06 11.09 -0.48
CA LEU A 132 -39.85 12.11 0.56
C LEU A 132 -40.69 13.36 0.34
N ILE A 133 -40.79 13.83 -0.91
CA ILE A 133 -41.65 14.99 -1.24
C ILE A 133 -43.11 14.68 -0.94
N ASP A 134 -43.60 13.52 -1.41
CA ASP A 134 -45.01 13.10 -1.23
C ASP A 134 -45.39 12.94 0.26
N ASN A 135 -44.41 12.60 1.10
CA ASN A 135 -44.56 12.52 2.55
C ASN A 135 -44.36 13.87 3.28
N GLY A 136 -44.12 14.97 2.53
CA GLY A 136 -43.84 16.27 3.12
C GLY A 136 -42.49 16.38 3.84
N LEU A 137 -41.54 15.46 3.54
CA LEU A 137 -40.22 15.34 4.15
C LEU A 137 -39.08 15.91 3.27
N ALA A 138 -39.41 16.52 2.15
CA ALA A 138 -38.48 17.24 1.29
C ALA A 138 -39.13 18.40 0.59
N TYR A 139 -38.37 19.42 0.25
CA TYR A 139 -38.83 20.63 -0.44
C TYR A 139 -37.76 21.14 -1.42
N VAL A 140 -38.20 21.79 -2.48
CA VAL A 140 -37.32 22.48 -3.42
C VAL A 140 -37.00 23.86 -2.89
N ASP A 141 -35.72 24.21 -2.82
CA ASP A 141 -35.21 25.47 -2.32
C ASP A 141 -34.50 26.22 -3.45
N ASP A 142 -34.91 27.49 -3.66
CA ASP A 142 -34.36 28.37 -4.68
C ASP A 142 -33.29 29.32 -4.14
N SER A 143 -32.89 29.14 -2.87
CA SER A 143 -31.84 29.96 -2.24
C SER A 143 -30.48 29.70 -2.88
N SER A 144 -29.66 30.73 -2.98
CA SER A 144 -28.27 30.61 -3.40
C SER A 144 -27.42 29.84 -2.36
N ALA A 145 -26.23 29.42 -2.74
CA ALA A 145 -25.29 28.73 -1.83
C ALA A 145 -24.93 29.63 -0.63
N GLU A 146 -24.76 30.94 -0.85
CA GLU A 146 -24.45 31.93 0.18
C GLU A 146 -25.62 32.10 1.15
N GLU A 147 -26.86 32.20 0.64
CA GLU A 147 -28.06 32.27 1.46
C GLU A 147 -28.27 31.03 2.31
N MET A 148 -28.09 29.85 1.71
CA MET A 148 -28.17 28.57 2.43
C MET A 148 -27.10 28.47 3.52
N ALA A 149 -25.86 28.88 3.25
CA ALA A 149 -24.79 28.90 4.25
C ALA A 149 -25.13 29.86 5.41
N ALA A 150 -25.68 31.05 5.11
CA ALA A 150 -26.10 32.03 6.12
C ALA A 150 -27.26 31.52 6.97
N MET A 151 -28.21 30.77 6.38
CA MET A 151 -29.34 30.20 7.09
C MET A 151 -28.97 28.99 7.96
N LYS A 152 -27.87 28.29 7.65
CA LYS A 152 -27.50 27.07 8.35
C LYS A 152 -27.10 27.28 9.82
N GLY A 153 -26.72 28.50 10.18
CA GLY A 153 -26.24 28.83 11.53
C GLY A 153 -24.85 28.30 11.82
N THR A 154 -24.53 28.19 13.12
CA THR A 154 -23.24 27.68 13.62
C THR A 154 -23.47 26.49 14.55
N PRO A 155 -22.44 25.78 15.00
CA PRO A 155 -22.61 24.72 16.00
C PRO A 155 -23.28 25.20 17.32
N THR A 156 -23.16 26.48 17.65
CA THR A 156 -23.70 27.07 18.86
C THR A 156 -24.97 27.92 18.64
N GLU A 157 -25.30 28.19 17.37
CA GLU A 157 -26.50 28.99 17.02
C GLU A 157 -27.38 28.18 16.08
N PRO A 158 -28.71 28.11 16.33
CA PRO A 158 -29.64 27.41 15.45
C PRO A 158 -29.67 28.04 14.05
N GLY A 159 -30.00 27.24 13.07
CA GLY A 159 -30.28 27.74 11.72
C GLY A 159 -31.66 28.40 11.64
N LYS A 160 -31.96 28.96 10.47
CA LYS A 160 -33.25 29.61 10.15
C LYS A 160 -33.90 28.86 8.99
N ASP A 161 -35.22 28.75 9.06
CA ASP A 161 -36.02 28.17 7.99
C ASP A 161 -35.87 28.98 6.69
N SER A 162 -35.74 28.26 5.57
CA SER A 162 -35.85 28.86 4.26
C SER A 162 -37.31 29.32 4.01
N GLN A 163 -37.49 30.44 3.32
CA GLN A 163 -38.81 30.88 2.88
C GLN A 163 -39.53 29.85 2.01
N TYR A 164 -38.82 28.96 1.38
CA TYR A 164 -39.33 27.89 0.50
C TYR A 164 -39.74 26.64 1.24
N ARG A 165 -39.42 26.52 2.53
CA ARG A 165 -39.70 25.35 3.36
C ARG A 165 -41.20 25.07 3.55
N SER A 166 -42.04 26.07 3.32
CA SER A 166 -43.51 25.98 3.45
C SER A 166 -44.24 25.71 2.13
N ARG A 167 -43.53 25.51 1.01
CA ARG A 167 -44.15 25.10 -0.26
C ARG A 167 -45.02 23.86 -0.13
N SER A 168 -46.13 23.79 -0.88
CA SER A 168 -47.00 22.62 -0.88
C SER A 168 -46.29 21.40 -1.48
N ILE A 169 -46.83 20.21 -1.17
CA ILE A 169 -46.31 18.94 -1.73
C ILE A 169 -46.40 18.98 -3.26
N GLU A 170 -47.52 19.46 -3.77
CA GLU A 170 -47.79 19.51 -5.21
C GLU A 170 -46.81 20.43 -5.94
N GLU A 171 -46.53 21.61 -5.38
CA GLU A 171 -45.56 22.57 -5.92
C GLU A 171 -44.14 21.96 -5.91
N ASN A 172 -43.73 21.39 -4.77
CA ASN A 172 -42.41 20.75 -4.66
C ASN A 172 -42.24 19.59 -5.67
N ARG A 173 -43.27 18.78 -5.86
CA ARG A 173 -43.27 17.68 -6.82
C ARG A 173 -43.16 18.22 -8.25
N ASP A 174 -43.96 19.19 -8.65
CA ASP A 174 -43.88 19.84 -9.97
C ASP A 174 -42.47 20.39 -10.23
N LEU A 175 -41.93 21.15 -9.29
CA LEU A 175 -40.59 21.74 -9.42
C LEU A 175 -39.51 20.68 -9.55
N PHE A 176 -39.58 19.61 -8.78
CA PHE A 176 -38.56 18.54 -8.84
C PHE A 176 -38.61 17.75 -10.16
N VAL A 177 -39.79 17.51 -10.70
CA VAL A 177 -39.96 16.91 -12.04
C VAL A 177 -39.38 17.82 -13.13
N ARG A 178 -39.61 19.14 -13.03
CA ARG A 178 -39.06 20.16 -13.95
C ARG A 178 -37.54 20.30 -13.79
N MET A 179 -36.99 20.15 -12.57
CA MET A 179 -35.54 20.07 -12.37
C MET A 179 -34.94 18.91 -13.18
N LYS A 180 -35.59 17.72 -13.14
CA LYS A 180 -35.12 16.55 -13.91
C LYS A 180 -35.26 16.76 -15.43
N SER A 181 -36.26 17.52 -15.89
CA SER A 181 -36.44 17.80 -17.31
C SER A 181 -35.42 18.82 -17.87
N GLY A 182 -34.56 19.39 -17.04
CA GLY A 182 -33.53 20.34 -17.47
C GLY A 182 -34.01 21.78 -17.64
N GLU A 183 -35.19 22.14 -17.10
CA GLU A 183 -35.74 23.47 -17.25
C GLU A 183 -34.95 24.58 -16.53
N PHE A 184 -34.21 24.20 -15.47
CA PHE A 184 -33.55 25.16 -14.60
C PHE A 184 -32.02 25.10 -14.73
N PRO A 185 -31.31 26.24 -14.68
CA PRO A 185 -29.86 26.27 -14.75
C PRO A 185 -29.18 25.74 -13.47
N ASP A 186 -27.90 25.39 -13.60
CA ASP A 186 -27.06 24.95 -12.48
C ASP A 186 -27.14 25.95 -11.32
N GLY A 187 -27.27 25.40 -10.11
CA GLY A 187 -27.26 26.20 -8.87
C GLY A 187 -28.53 27.00 -8.58
N SER A 188 -29.53 27.00 -9.48
CA SER A 188 -30.75 27.77 -9.28
C SER A 188 -31.75 27.16 -8.30
N LYS A 189 -31.70 25.84 -8.14
CA LYS A 189 -32.58 25.08 -7.25
C LYS A 189 -31.86 23.84 -6.71
N THR A 190 -32.20 23.47 -5.46
CA THR A 190 -31.80 22.23 -4.83
C THR A 190 -33.00 21.54 -4.22
N LEU A 191 -32.97 20.21 -4.07
CA LEU A 191 -33.92 19.51 -3.22
C LEU A 191 -33.29 19.32 -1.83
N ARG A 192 -33.98 19.72 -0.78
CA ARG A 192 -33.52 19.60 0.61
C ARG A 192 -34.44 18.67 1.39
N ALA A 193 -33.87 17.85 2.26
CA ALA A 193 -34.66 17.14 3.25
C ALA A 193 -35.24 18.14 4.26
N LYS A 194 -36.46 17.89 4.75
CA LYS A 194 -37.16 18.72 5.71
C LYS A 194 -37.10 18.08 7.08
N ILE A 195 -36.10 18.44 7.88
CA ILE A 195 -35.83 17.83 9.17
C ILE A 195 -35.98 18.85 10.30
N ASP A 196 -34.89 19.52 10.69
CA ASP A 196 -34.92 20.52 11.79
C ASP A 196 -33.74 21.48 11.65
N MET A 197 -34.03 22.77 11.38
CA MET A 197 -33.00 23.80 11.25
C MET A 197 -32.35 24.21 12.59
N ALA A 198 -32.91 23.79 13.72
CA ALA A 198 -32.33 23.99 15.06
C ALA A 198 -31.52 22.76 15.56
N HIS A 199 -31.42 21.71 14.80
CA HIS A 199 -30.75 20.46 15.21
C HIS A 199 -29.30 20.71 15.61
N ILE A 200 -28.82 20.03 16.66
CA ILE A 200 -27.44 20.15 17.16
C ILE A 200 -26.41 19.68 16.11
N ASN A 201 -26.73 18.58 15.42
CA ASN A 201 -25.96 18.09 14.30
C ASN A 201 -26.29 18.93 13.05
N MET A 202 -25.32 19.70 12.58
CA MET A 202 -25.51 20.58 11.43
C MET A 202 -25.83 19.85 10.12
N LEU A 203 -25.52 18.56 10.02
CA LEU A 203 -25.89 17.74 8.86
C LEU A 203 -27.37 17.39 8.82
N MET A 204 -28.08 17.54 9.94
CA MET A 204 -29.54 17.36 10.05
C MET A 204 -30.31 18.65 9.79
N ARG A 205 -29.62 19.79 9.59
CA ARG A 205 -30.27 21.08 9.32
C ARG A 205 -30.66 21.20 7.84
N ASP A 206 -31.75 20.55 7.48
CA ASP A 206 -32.32 20.49 6.13
C ASP A 206 -31.25 20.33 5.04
N PRO A 207 -30.54 19.19 5.01
CA PRO A 207 -29.44 18.97 4.07
C PRO A 207 -29.92 18.94 2.62
N ILE A 208 -29.04 19.35 1.71
CA ILE A 208 -29.27 19.18 0.27
C ILE A 208 -29.17 17.70 -0.07
N ILE A 209 -30.17 17.15 -0.76
CA ILE A 209 -30.20 15.76 -1.20
C ILE A 209 -30.10 15.59 -2.73
N TYR A 210 -30.49 16.64 -3.50
CA TYR A 210 -30.27 16.72 -4.96
C TYR A 210 -29.83 18.12 -5.38
N ARG A 211 -28.98 18.18 -6.41
CA ARG A 211 -28.52 19.41 -7.06
C ARG A 211 -28.73 19.32 -8.58
N ILE A 212 -28.88 20.47 -9.23
CA ILE A 212 -28.86 20.59 -10.69
C ILE A 212 -27.40 20.68 -11.14
N LYS A 213 -27.02 19.85 -12.11
CA LYS A 213 -25.72 19.87 -12.74
C LYS A 213 -25.80 19.38 -14.18
N HIS A 214 -25.71 20.29 -15.15
CA HIS A 214 -25.65 19.95 -16.56
C HIS A 214 -24.21 19.53 -16.91
N ALA A 215 -23.94 18.23 -16.82
CA ALA A 215 -22.63 17.66 -17.12
C ALA A 215 -22.80 16.24 -17.65
N HIS A 216 -21.93 15.85 -18.58
CA HIS A 216 -21.87 14.48 -19.08
C HIS A 216 -21.36 13.53 -18.00
N HIS A 217 -22.10 12.47 -17.76
CA HIS A 217 -21.73 11.44 -16.79
C HIS A 217 -21.09 10.25 -17.51
N HIS A 218 -19.96 9.74 -17.01
CA HIS A 218 -19.16 8.71 -17.66
C HIS A 218 -19.94 7.41 -18.01
N ARG A 219 -21.04 7.09 -17.33
CA ARG A 219 -21.87 5.91 -17.58
C ARG A 219 -23.26 6.22 -18.13
N THR A 220 -23.93 7.24 -17.59
CA THR A 220 -25.32 7.56 -17.96
C THR A 220 -25.41 8.62 -19.06
N GLY A 221 -24.29 9.17 -19.51
CA GLY A 221 -24.24 10.21 -20.54
C GLY A 221 -25.00 11.46 -20.11
N ASP A 222 -25.87 11.96 -20.98
CA ASP A 222 -26.65 13.18 -20.76
C ASP A 222 -28.10 12.87 -20.31
N LYS A 223 -28.36 11.64 -19.81
CA LYS A 223 -29.68 11.23 -19.33
C LYS A 223 -30.15 12.06 -18.12
N TRP A 224 -29.22 12.51 -17.30
CA TRP A 224 -29.47 13.20 -16.04
C TRP A 224 -28.87 14.60 -16.07
N CYS A 225 -29.62 15.57 -15.51
CA CYS A 225 -29.15 16.93 -15.21
C CYS A 225 -29.36 17.31 -13.74
N ILE A 226 -29.86 16.35 -12.94
CA ILE A 226 -29.89 16.43 -11.47
C ILE A 226 -29.17 15.22 -10.90
N TYR A 227 -28.41 15.42 -9.84
CA TYR A 227 -27.60 14.39 -9.23
C TYR A 227 -27.82 14.35 -7.72
N PRO A 228 -27.93 13.14 -7.12
CA PRO A 228 -28.05 13.00 -5.69
C PRO A 228 -26.74 13.43 -5.01
N MET A 229 -26.86 13.97 -3.80
CA MET A 229 -25.71 14.20 -2.96
C MET A 229 -25.26 12.87 -2.32
N TYR A 230 -23.97 12.79 -1.98
CA TYR A 230 -23.38 11.60 -1.36
C TYR A 230 -24.22 11.08 -0.18
N ASP A 231 -24.56 11.94 0.78
CA ASP A 231 -25.31 11.54 1.99
C ASP A 231 -26.70 10.97 1.68
N PHE A 232 -27.28 11.35 0.56
CA PHE A 232 -28.53 10.78 0.12
C PHE A 232 -28.32 9.43 -0.62
N ALA A 233 -27.38 9.35 -1.54
CA ALA A 233 -27.18 8.16 -2.36
C ALA A 233 -26.61 6.97 -1.58
N HIS A 234 -25.71 7.23 -0.62
CA HIS A 234 -24.93 6.22 0.06
C HIS A 234 -25.79 5.22 0.85
N GLY A 235 -26.65 5.69 1.76
CA GLY A 235 -27.49 4.83 2.59
C GLY A 235 -28.52 4.03 1.76
N GLN A 236 -29.12 4.66 0.76
CA GLN A 236 -30.10 4.00 -0.10
C GLN A 236 -29.44 2.95 -0.99
N SER A 237 -28.25 3.21 -1.51
CA SER A 237 -27.47 2.21 -2.26
C SER A 237 -27.13 1.01 -1.39
N ASP A 238 -26.71 1.24 -0.14
CA ASP A 238 -26.49 0.17 0.86
C ASP A 238 -27.76 -0.65 1.09
N SER A 239 -28.90 0.02 1.21
CA SER A 239 -30.21 -0.61 1.39
C SER A 239 -30.63 -1.46 0.19
N ILE A 240 -30.47 -0.94 -1.05
CA ILE A 240 -30.78 -1.66 -2.30
C ILE A 240 -29.91 -2.94 -2.41
N GLU A 241 -28.64 -2.84 -2.06
CA GLU A 241 -27.70 -3.97 -2.08
C GLU A 241 -27.83 -4.91 -0.88
N LYS A 242 -28.68 -4.56 0.10
CA LYS A 242 -28.86 -5.30 1.37
C LYS A 242 -27.54 -5.46 2.15
N ILE A 243 -26.75 -4.40 2.20
CA ILE A 243 -25.53 -4.35 3.01
C ILE A 243 -25.92 -4.47 4.48
N THR A 244 -25.38 -5.46 5.18
CA THR A 244 -25.66 -5.68 6.60
C THR A 244 -24.80 -4.79 7.49
N HIS A 245 -23.54 -4.65 7.13
CA HIS A 245 -22.55 -3.86 7.86
C HIS A 245 -21.90 -2.86 6.91
N SER A 246 -22.39 -1.63 6.96
CA SER A 246 -21.87 -0.48 6.21
C SER A 246 -20.67 0.10 6.96
N ILE A 247 -19.45 -0.40 6.67
CA ILE A 247 -18.24 -0.03 7.39
C ILE A 247 -17.58 1.18 6.73
N CYS A 248 -17.30 2.24 7.51
CA CYS A 248 -16.67 3.48 7.06
C CYS A 248 -15.74 4.07 8.12
N THR A 249 -15.06 5.16 7.80
CA THR A 249 -14.13 5.83 8.73
C THR A 249 -14.88 6.78 9.70
N MET A 250 -14.23 7.12 10.84
CA MET A 250 -14.82 7.96 11.90
C MET A 250 -15.27 9.35 11.43
N GLU A 251 -14.75 9.85 10.32
CA GLU A 251 -15.19 11.12 9.71
C GLU A 251 -16.67 11.10 9.33
N PHE A 252 -17.27 9.91 9.14
CA PHE A 252 -18.68 9.73 8.82
C PHE A 252 -19.59 9.56 10.05
N VAL A 253 -19.07 9.61 11.27
CA VAL A 253 -19.91 9.57 12.48
C VAL A 253 -21.01 10.61 12.49
N PRO A 254 -20.77 11.89 12.14
CA PRO A 254 -21.84 12.89 12.06
C PRO A 254 -22.88 12.61 10.97
N HIS A 255 -22.52 11.83 9.94
CA HIS A 255 -23.40 11.48 8.81
C HIS A 255 -24.36 10.35 9.15
N ARG A 256 -24.03 9.49 10.14
CA ARG A 256 -24.84 8.32 10.50
C ARG A 256 -26.28 8.67 10.88
N GLU A 257 -26.50 9.77 11.58
CA GLU A 257 -27.84 10.21 11.97
C GLU A 257 -28.73 10.51 10.75
N LEU A 258 -28.18 11.14 9.73
CA LEU A 258 -28.87 11.39 8.46
C LEU A 258 -29.10 10.08 7.68
N TYR A 259 -28.11 9.19 7.69
CA TYR A 259 -28.20 7.86 7.08
C TYR A 259 -29.37 7.08 7.68
N ASP A 260 -29.45 6.97 9.03
CA ASP A 260 -30.49 6.26 9.73
C ASP A 260 -31.88 6.92 9.52
N TRP A 261 -31.94 8.27 9.52
CA TRP A 261 -33.16 9.01 9.25
C TRP A 261 -33.73 8.71 7.86
N LEU A 262 -32.88 8.68 6.83
CA LEU A 262 -33.29 8.39 5.45
C LEU A 262 -33.81 6.95 5.33
N ILE A 263 -33.11 5.96 5.89
CA ILE A 263 -33.53 4.56 5.90
C ILE A 263 -34.91 4.40 6.55
N GLU A 264 -35.11 5.04 7.73
CA GLU A 264 -36.38 4.99 8.46
C GLU A 264 -37.51 5.65 7.67
N LYS A 265 -37.31 6.90 7.19
CA LYS A 265 -38.39 7.65 6.53
C LYS A 265 -38.75 7.09 5.13
N LEU A 266 -37.84 6.39 4.51
CA LEU A 266 -38.10 5.68 3.26
C LEU A 266 -38.63 4.28 3.47
N GLU A 267 -38.62 3.74 4.70
CA GLU A 267 -39.05 2.39 5.04
C GLU A 267 -38.39 1.32 4.15
N ILE A 268 -37.07 1.46 3.93
CA ILE A 268 -36.27 0.58 3.09
C ILE A 268 -35.46 -0.39 3.95
N TYR A 269 -34.67 -1.29 3.32
CA TYR A 269 -33.89 -2.31 4.04
C TYR A 269 -32.96 -1.65 5.08
N PRO A 270 -32.98 -2.11 6.36
CA PRO A 270 -32.31 -1.44 7.47
C PRO A 270 -30.81 -1.76 7.53
N SER A 271 -30.07 -1.32 6.51
CA SER A 271 -28.61 -1.28 6.58
C SER A 271 -28.15 -0.39 7.74
N HIS A 272 -27.03 -0.72 8.36
CA HIS A 272 -26.52 0.06 9.49
C HIS A 272 -25.04 0.41 9.29
N GLN A 273 -24.68 1.66 9.62
CA GLN A 273 -23.35 2.22 9.47
C GLN A 273 -22.52 1.97 10.75
N TYR A 274 -21.30 1.47 10.58
CA TYR A 274 -20.31 1.25 11.62
C TYR A 274 -19.01 1.95 11.27
N GLU A 275 -18.46 2.72 12.21
CA GLU A 275 -17.27 3.51 11.96
C GLU A 275 -16.05 2.98 12.70
N PHE A 276 -14.91 3.03 12.02
CA PHE A 276 -13.60 2.71 12.58
C PHE A 276 -12.62 3.86 12.36
N ALA A 277 -11.59 3.94 13.22
CA ALA A 277 -10.62 5.03 13.15
C ALA A 277 -9.73 4.91 11.91
N ARG A 278 -9.57 6.03 11.19
CA ARG A 278 -8.57 6.16 10.14
C ARG A 278 -7.18 5.99 10.72
N ARG A 279 -6.30 5.33 9.96
CA ARG A 279 -4.89 5.17 10.30
C ARG A 279 -4.07 6.07 9.40
N ASN A 280 -3.44 7.08 9.98
CA ASN A 280 -2.45 7.90 9.31
C ASN A 280 -1.08 7.25 9.47
N ILE A 281 -0.23 7.36 8.46
CA ILE A 281 1.14 6.85 8.48
C ILE A 281 2.06 8.06 8.48
N ASN A 282 3.05 8.07 9.36
CA ASN A 282 4.01 9.17 9.43
C ASN A 282 4.88 9.27 8.16
N TYR A 283 5.50 10.41 7.95
CA TYR A 283 6.30 10.76 6.76
C TYR A 283 5.52 10.63 5.43
N THR A 284 4.19 10.74 5.48
CA THR A 284 3.31 10.41 4.36
C THR A 284 2.12 11.36 4.32
N VAL A 285 1.69 11.70 3.11
CA VAL A 285 0.45 12.45 2.86
C VAL A 285 -0.55 11.51 2.17
N THR A 286 -1.77 11.41 2.70
CA THR A 286 -2.85 10.59 2.12
C THR A 286 -4.03 11.42 1.61
N SER A 287 -3.96 12.75 1.68
CA SER A 287 -4.96 13.63 1.10
C SER A 287 -4.89 13.60 -0.42
N LYS A 288 -5.98 13.20 -1.09
CA LYS A 288 -6.11 13.11 -2.54
C LYS A 288 -5.71 14.41 -3.25
N ARG A 289 -6.18 15.55 -2.75
CA ARG A 289 -5.83 16.86 -3.28
C ARG A 289 -4.34 17.15 -3.21
N LYS A 290 -3.70 16.84 -2.09
CA LYS A 290 -2.25 17.05 -1.91
C LYS A 290 -1.45 16.08 -2.79
N LEU A 291 -1.88 14.81 -2.93
CA LEU A 291 -1.25 13.85 -3.84
C LEU A 291 -1.36 14.29 -5.31
N LEU A 292 -2.53 14.75 -5.75
CA LEU A 292 -2.71 15.32 -7.09
C LEU A 292 -1.78 16.51 -7.33
N GLN A 293 -1.60 17.36 -6.32
CA GLN A 293 -0.71 18.52 -6.38
C GLN A 293 0.75 18.09 -6.60
N LEU A 294 1.22 17.03 -5.91
CA LEU A 294 2.57 16.47 -6.13
C LEU A 294 2.78 15.98 -7.57
N VAL A 295 1.75 15.38 -8.18
CA VAL A 295 1.79 14.88 -9.56
C VAL A 295 1.76 16.03 -10.56
N THR A 296 0.82 16.96 -10.42
CA THR A 296 0.62 18.07 -11.37
C THR A 296 1.77 19.08 -11.35
N GLU A 297 2.36 19.33 -10.18
CA GLU A 297 3.53 20.19 -10.00
C GLU A 297 4.86 19.46 -10.25
N LYS A 298 4.82 18.17 -10.63
CA LYS A 298 5.99 17.35 -11.00
C LYS A 298 7.03 17.15 -9.89
N HIS A 299 6.61 17.13 -8.64
CA HIS A 299 7.45 16.71 -7.52
C HIS A 299 7.71 15.18 -7.55
N VAL A 300 6.80 14.45 -8.17
CA VAL A 300 6.87 13.01 -8.45
C VAL A 300 6.58 12.74 -9.93
N THR A 301 6.96 11.57 -10.43
CA THR A 301 6.82 11.21 -11.86
C THR A 301 5.39 10.86 -12.27
N GLY A 302 4.51 10.57 -11.33
CA GLY A 302 3.12 10.20 -11.56
C GLY A 302 2.49 9.53 -10.34
N TRP A 303 1.29 9.04 -10.49
CA TRP A 303 0.57 8.35 -9.42
C TRP A 303 1.23 7.05 -8.96
N ASP A 304 2.01 6.42 -9.82
CA ASP A 304 2.78 5.21 -9.54
C ASP A 304 4.25 5.48 -9.20
N ASP A 305 4.62 6.71 -8.89
CA ASP A 305 5.98 7.00 -8.39
C ASP A 305 6.26 6.17 -7.13
N PRO A 306 7.41 5.45 -7.07
CA PRO A 306 7.75 4.60 -5.92
C PRO A 306 7.85 5.31 -4.57
N ARG A 307 7.83 6.64 -4.53
CA ARG A 307 7.79 7.45 -3.30
C ARG A 307 6.37 7.78 -2.84
N MET A 308 5.38 7.57 -3.71
CA MET A 308 3.97 7.83 -3.41
C MET A 308 3.37 6.72 -2.53
N PRO A 309 2.46 7.07 -1.59
CA PRO A 309 1.76 6.09 -0.76
C PRO A 309 0.61 5.40 -1.48
N THR A 310 0.44 5.61 -2.78
CA THR A 310 -0.54 4.93 -3.62
C THR A 310 -0.24 3.45 -3.70
N ILE A 311 -1.25 2.61 -3.84
CA ILE A 311 -1.06 1.16 -3.99
C ILE A 311 -0.21 0.88 -5.24
N SER A 312 -0.46 1.59 -6.34
CA SER A 312 0.33 1.50 -7.57
C SER A 312 1.79 1.91 -7.37
N GLY A 313 2.05 2.97 -6.59
CA GLY A 313 3.41 3.42 -6.24
C GLY A 313 4.15 2.40 -5.36
N LEU A 314 3.47 1.90 -4.32
CA LEU A 314 4.03 0.85 -3.45
C LEU A 314 4.31 -0.44 -4.24
N ARG A 315 3.41 -0.85 -5.13
CA ARG A 315 3.59 -2.01 -6.01
C ARG A 315 4.80 -1.84 -6.93
N ARG A 316 4.95 -0.67 -7.59
CA ARG A 316 6.11 -0.34 -8.43
C ARG A 316 7.41 -0.30 -7.64
N ARG A 317 7.36 0.14 -6.37
CA ARG A 317 8.52 0.11 -5.47
C ARG A 317 8.92 -1.31 -5.07
N GLY A 318 8.04 -2.31 -5.26
CA GLY A 318 8.30 -3.71 -4.97
C GLY A 318 7.65 -4.24 -3.69
N TYR A 319 6.74 -3.49 -3.08
CA TYR A 319 5.89 -4.02 -2.02
C TYR A 319 5.09 -5.23 -2.52
N THR A 320 4.75 -6.11 -1.62
CA THR A 320 3.94 -7.30 -1.90
C THR A 320 2.57 -7.16 -1.26
N SER A 321 1.56 -7.74 -1.89
CA SER A 321 0.21 -7.75 -1.31
C SER A 321 0.17 -8.40 0.07
N ASP A 322 0.96 -9.46 0.28
CA ASP A 322 1.07 -10.15 1.57
C ASP A 322 1.61 -9.23 2.66
N SER A 323 2.65 -8.44 2.36
CA SER A 323 3.21 -7.50 3.34
C SER A 323 2.24 -6.38 3.71
N ILE A 324 1.41 -5.92 2.77
CA ILE A 324 0.39 -4.90 3.04
C ILE A 324 -0.75 -5.48 3.87
N ARG A 325 -1.23 -6.70 3.54
CA ARG A 325 -2.26 -7.38 4.35
C ARG A 325 -1.76 -7.65 5.77
N GLU A 326 -0.54 -8.14 5.93
CA GLU A 326 0.09 -8.36 7.23
C GLU A 326 0.19 -7.05 8.03
N PHE A 327 0.59 -5.95 7.39
CA PHE A 327 0.61 -4.63 8.01
C PHE A 327 -0.80 -4.22 8.47
N CYS A 328 -1.82 -4.35 7.62
CA CYS A 328 -3.21 -4.02 7.97
C CYS A 328 -3.73 -4.88 9.14
N ASP A 329 -3.37 -6.16 9.19
CA ASP A 329 -3.75 -7.05 10.29
C ASP A 329 -3.07 -6.64 11.61
N ARG A 330 -1.78 -6.32 11.58
CA ARG A 330 -1.02 -5.89 12.78
C ARG A 330 -1.47 -4.55 13.35
N ILE A 331 -1.81 -3.58 12.52
CA ILE A 331 -2.35 -2.30 13.02
C ILE A 331 -3.75 -2.45 13.61
N GLY A 332 -4.47 -3.49 13.18
CA GLY A 332 -5.79 -3.82 13.67
C GLY A 332 -6.85 -2.74 13.47
N VAL A 333 -7.99 -2.90 14.12
CA VAL A 333 -9.14 -2.00 14.06
C VAL A 333 -9.34 -1.30 15.40
N ALA A 334 -9.53 0.01 15.40
CA ALA A 334 -9.77 0.79 16.62
C ALA A 334 -10.80 1.90 16.39
N LYS A 335 -11.30 2.47 17.49
CA LYS A 335 -12.24 3.61 17.51
C LYS A 335 -11.54 4.97 17.71
N ARG A 336 -10.21 4.98 17.89
CA ARG A 336 -9.43 6.23 18.07
C ARG A 336 -8.38 6.34 16.98
N GLU A 337 -8.30 7.49 16.39
CA GLU A 337 -7.25 7.80 15.43
C GLU A 337 -5.87 7.80 16.09
N ASN A 338 -4.89 7.33 15.37
CA ASN A 338 -3.50 7.41 15.77
C ASN A 338 -2.58 7.43 14.53
N MET A 339 -1.39 7.96 14.73
CA MET A 339 -0.31 7.89 13.76
C MET A 339 0.38 6.54 13.88
N VAL A 340 0.55 5.86 12.75
CA VAL A 340 1.26 4.58 12.64
C VAL A 340 2.65 4.84 12.09
N ASP A 341 3.66 4.25 12.71
CA ASP A 341 5.03 4.36 12.21
C ASP A 341 5.18 3.59 10.88
N VAL A 342 5.64 4.28 9.83
CA VAL A 342 5.98 3.67 8.53
C VAL A 342 7.02 2.55 8.68
N GLY A 343 7.83 2.59 9.74
CA GLY A 343 8.76 1.52 10.09
C GLY A 343 8.08 0.17 10.29
N LEU A 344 6.81 0.13 10.78
CA LEU A 344 6.04 -1.10 10.89
C LEU A 344 5.67 -1.67 9.50
N LEU A 345 5.27 -0.81 8.56
CA LEU A 345 5.00 -1.22 7.18
C LEU A 345 6.26 -1.79 6.52
N GLU A 346 7.40 -1.11 6.70
CA GLU A 346 8.70 -1.59 6.20
C GLU A 346 9.16 -2.88 6.90
N PHE A 347 8.83 -3.05 8.18
CA PHE A 347 9.12 -4.28 8.93
C PHE A 347 8.34 -5.47 8.35
N CYS A 348 7.02 -5.36 8.17
CA CYS A 348 6.20 -6.40 7.54
C CYS A 348 6.73 -6.77 6.15
N LEU A 349 7.16 -5.77 5.39
CA LEU A 349 7.75 -5.97 4.07
C LEU A 349 9.08 -6.75 4.16
N ARG A 350 9.99 -6.36 5.07
CA ARG A 350 11.28 -7.05 5.27
C ARG A 350 11.09 -8.50 5.70
N GLU A 351 10.15 -8.78 6.62
CA GLU A 351 9.84 -10.14 7.07
C GLU A 351 9.36 -11.02 5.90
N HIS A 352 8.47 -10.49 5.06
CA HIS A 352 7.99 -11.23 3.91
C HIS A 352 9.09 -11.43 2.86
N LEU A 353 9.82 -10.36 2.50
CA LEU A 353 10.88 -10.42 1.50
C LEU A 353 12.04 -11.32 1.93
N ASN A 354 12.34 -11.43 3.22
CA ASN A 354 13.38 -12.35 3.69
C ASN A 354 13.08 -13.81 3.30
N LYS A 355 11.81 -14.19 3.30
CA LYS A 355 11.37 -15.55 2.96
C LYS A 355 11.39 -15.82 1.45
N ILE A 356 11.02 -14.83 0.63
CA ILE A 356 10.78 -15.06 -0.80
C ILE A 356 11.86 -14.51 -1.73
N ALA A 357 12.63 -13.49 -1.31
CA ALA A 357 13.52 -12.78 -2.20
C ALA A 357 14.74 -13.61 -2.59
N LEU A 358 15.05 -13.63 -3.89
CA LEU A 358 16.24 -14.30 -4.42
C LEU A 358 17.50 -13.50 -4.09
N ARG A 359 18.50 -14.13 -3.48
CA ARG A 359 19.78 -13.48 -3.16
C ARG A 359 20.61 -13.30 -4.42
N ARG A 360 21.09 -12.07 -4.67
CA ARG A 360 21.91 -11.73 -5.85
C ARG A 360 23.08 -10.83 -5.44
N MET A 361 24.16 -10.92 -6.19
CA MET A 361 25.32 -10.05 -6.03
C MET A 361 25.27 -8.91 -7.03
N VAL A 362 25.32 -7.68 -6.52
CA VAL A 362 25.37 -6.44 -7.32
C VAL A 362 26.35 -5.49 -6.65
N VAL A 363 27.28 -4.96 -7.41
CA VAL A 363 28.29 -3.99 -6.98
C VAL A 363 27.88 -2.61 -7.49
N PHE A 364 27.68 -1.66 -6.58
CA PHE A 364 27.16 -0.32 -6.89
C PHE A 364 28.26 0.66 -7.28
N ASP A 365 29.36 0.66 -6.52
CA ASP A 365 30.56 1.46 -6.79
C ASP A 365 31.75 0.51 -7.02
N PRO A 366 32.01 0.12 -8.27
CA PRO A 366 32.95 -0.94 -8.57
C PRO A 366 34.40 -0.51 -8.36
N LEU A 367 35.15 -1.36 -7.65
CA LEU A 367 36.59 -1.38 -7.62
C LEU A 367 37.08 -2.67 -8.23
N LYS A 368 37.93 -2.58 -9.24
CA LYS A 368 38.47 -3.74 -9.94
C LYS A 368 39.50 -4.48 -9.07
N VAL A 369 39.40 -5.79 -9.04
CA VAL A 369 40.36 -6.70 -8.41
C VAL A 369 40.88 -7.67 -9.45
N VAL A 370 42.21 -7.75 -9.63
CA VAL A 370 42.90 -8.71 -10.48
C VAL A 370 43.50 -9.80 -9.61
N ILE A 371 43.12 -11.05 -9.87
CA ILE A 371 43.64 -12.22 -9.16
C ILE A 371 44.84 -12.74 -9.94
N THR A 372 46.04 -12.34 -9.51
CA THR A 372 47.29 -12.46 -10.29
C THR A 372 47.80 -13.91 -10.43
N ASN A 373 47.43 -14.79 -9.52
CA ASN A 373 47.80 -16.21 -9.55
C ASN A 373 46.70 -17.14 -10.07
N TYR A 374 45.60 -16.59 -10.60
CA TYR A 374 44.54 -17.38 -11.24
C TYR A 374 44.84 -17.52 -12.73
N ASN A 375 45.42 -18.65 -13.09
CA ASN A 375 45.84 -18.96 -14.48
C ASN A 375 44.92 -19.99 -15.17
N GLY A 376 43.78 -20.30 -14.59
CA GLY A 376 42.79 -21.22 -15.12
C GLY A 376 41.80 -20.59 -16.08
N ASP A 377 41.07 -21.43 -16.79
CA ASP A 377 39.87 -21.03 -17.52
C ASP A 377 38.79 -20.51 -16.55
N ASP A 378 37.81 -19.76 -17.11
CA ASP A 378 36.68 -19.31 -16.32
C ASP A 378 35.96 -20.48 -15.65
N GLU A 379 35.71 -20.37 -14.34
CA GLU A 379 35.09 -21.42 -13.55
C GLU A 379 33.63 -21.04 -13.25
N VAL A 380 32.74 -22.02 -13.23
CA VAL A 380 31.37 -21.87 -12.78
C VAL A 380 31.24 -22.31 -11.33
N LEU A 381 30.96 -21.35 -10.45
CA LEU A 381 30.65 -21.59 -9.04
C LEU A 381 29.14 -21.65 -8.82
N HIS A 382 28.69 -22.11 -7.67
CA HIS A 382 27.27 -22.18 -7.31
C HIS A 382 27.00 -21.41 -6.03
N SER A 383 25.86 -20.73 -5.98
CA SER A 383 25.39 -20.04 -4.78
C SER A 383 23.91 -20.25 -4.57
N GLU A 384 23.49 -20.37 -3.32
CA GLU A 384 22.09 -20.52 -2.93
C GLU A 384 21.27 -19.32 -3.40
N ASN A 385 20.07 -19.59 -3.91
CA ASN A 385 19.13 -18.54 -4.31
C ASN A 385 18.49 -17.89 -3.10
N ASN A 386 18.11 -18.67 -2.09
CA ASN A 386 17.60 -18.15 -0.82
C ASN A 386 17.90 -19.17 0.30
N PRO A 387 18.71 -18.83 1.31
CA PRO A 387 19.03 -19.74 2.41
C PRO A 387 17.83 -19.99 3.36
N GLU A 388 16.79 -19.16 3.33
CA GLU A 388 15.56 -19.36 4.12
C GLU A 388 14.56 -20.31 3.42
N ASP A 389 14.78 -20.61 2.14
CA ASP A 389 13.94 -21.52 1.36
C ASP A 389 14.72 -22.80 1.00
N PRO A 390 14.45 -23.93 1.66
CA PRO A 390 15.12 -25.19 1.35
C PRO A 390 14.93 -25.67 -0.09
N ASN A 391 13.88 -25.19 -0.77
CA ASN A 391 13.57 -25.52 -2.15
C ASN A 391 14.04 -24.44 -3.15
N GLY A 392 14.66 -23.37 -2.66
CA GLY A 392 15.10 -22.23 -3.46
C GLY A 392 16.19 -22.54 -4.49
N GLY A 393 16.86 -23.69 -4.34
CA GLY A 393 17.91 -24.15 -5.24
C GLY A 393 19.14 -23.25 -5.26
N THR A 394 19.99 -23.49 -6.25
CA THR A 394 21.24 -22.75 -6.46
C THR A 394 21.25 -22.08 -7.84
N ARG A 395 22.18 -21.17 -8.05
CA ARG A 395 22.48 -20.55 -9.34
C ARG A 395 23.95 -20.60 -9.65
N GLU A 396 24.26 -20.55 -10.92
CA GLU A 396 25.61 -20.46 -11.44
C GLU A 396 26.15 -19.04 -11.31
N ILE A 397 27.40 -18.92 -10.87
CA ILE A 397 28.14 -17.66 -10.78
C ILE A 397 29.47 -17.87 -11.50
N PRO A 398 29.68 -17.24 -12.66
CA PRO A 398 30.98 -17.29 -13.35
C PRO A 398 32.06 -16.60 -12.52
N PHE A 399 33.21 -17.25 -12.35
CA PHE A 399 34.39 -16.72 -11.70
C PHE A 399 35.53 -16.59 -12.71
N SER A 400 36.21 -15.45 -12.69
CA SER A 400 37.33 -15.14 -13.57
C SER A 400 38.46 -14.48 -12.78
N ASN A 401 39.62 -14.28 -13.44
CA ASN A 401 40.74 -13.59 -12.85
C ASN A 401 40.51 -12.10 -12.58
N GLU A 402 39.50 -11.49 -13.19
CA GLU A 402 39.10 -10.10 -12.94
C GLU A 402 37.69 -10.04 -12.37
N ILE A 403 37.52 -9.36 -11.25
CA ILE A 403 36.23 -9.18 -10.56
C ILE A 403 36.05 -7.74 -10.13
N TYR A 404 34.79 -7.33 -9.90
CA TYR A 404 34.45 -6.10 -9.19
C TYR A 404 34.03 -6.41 -7.77
N VAL A 405 34.50 -5.58 -6.82
CA VAL A 405 34.02 -5.51 -5.43
C VAL A 405 33.53 -4.10 -5.15
N GLU A 406 32.81 -3.89 -4.04
CA GLU A 406 32.47 -2.51 -3.62
C GLU A 406 33.74 -1.72 -3.26
N ARG A 407 33.83 -0.48 -3.70
CA ARG A 407 34.93 0.41 -3.34
C ARG A 407 35.03 0.60 -1.83
N ASP A 408 33.90 0.68 -1.13
CA ASP A 408 33.82 0.75 0.34
C ASP A 408 34.30 -0.52 1.06
N ASP A 409 34.48 -1.62 0.34
CA ASP A 409 35.05 -2.85 0.89
C ASP A 409 36.57 -2.85 0.92
N PHE A 410 37.22 -1.78 0.43
CA PHE A 410 38.65 -1.61 0.51
C PHE A 410 39.01 -0.35 1.32
N MET A 411 40.06 -0.46 2.14
CA MET A 411 40.65 0.64 2.90
C MET A 411 42.18 0.49 2.91
N GLU A 412 42.89 1.49 2.40
CA GLU A 412 44.36 1.45 2.32
C GLU A 412 45.03 1.49 3.72
N VAL A 413 44.47 2.29 4.63
CA VAL A 413 44.91 2.37 6.02
C VAL A 413 43.77 1.95 6.95
N PRO A 414 43.62 0.64 7.23
CA PRO A 414 42.48 0.11 7.95
C PRO A 414 42.54 0.44 9.45
N SER A 415 41.37 0.71 10.06
CA SER A 415 41.23 0.77 11.50
C SER A 415 41.31 -0.64 12.12
N LYS A 416 41.58 -0.75 13.43
CA LYS A 416 41.66 -2.02 14.17
C LYS A 416 40.40 -2.89 14.10
N LYS A 417 39.23 -2.30 13.79
CA LYS A 417 37.94 -2.97 13.69
C LYS A 417 37.50 -3.18 12.23
N TYR A 418 38.34 -2.91 11.25
CA TYR A 418 38.07 -3.08 9.86
C TYR A 418 38.39 -4.53 9.42
N PHE A 419 37.39 -5.31 9.05
CA PHE A 419 37.51 -6.71 8.68
C PHE A 419 37.20 -6.96 7.20
N ARG A 420 37.44 -5.96 6.33
CA ARG A 420 37.31 -6.07 4.90
C ARG A 420 38.70 -6.05 4.25
N LEU A 421 38.75 -5.82 2.94
CA LEU A 421 40.00 -5.89 2.18
C LEU A 421 40.90 -4.67 2.46
N ALA A 422 42.17 -4.93 2.71
CA ALA A 422 43.23 -3.94 2.90
C ALA A 422 44.58 -4.55 2.49
N PRO A 423 45.64 -3.76 2.28
CA PRO A 423 46.97 -4.28 1.96
C PRO A 423 47.40 -5.38 2.94
N GLY A 424 47.77 -6.54 2.42
CA GLY A 424 48.17 -7.71 3.19
C GLY A 424 47.03 -8.48 3.89
N GLN A 425 45.80 -7.97 3.89
CA GLN A 425 44.67 -8.63 4.55
C GLN A 425 43.95 -9.62 3.62
N MET A 426 43.34 -10.64 4.27
CA MET A 426 42.57 -11.67 3.58
C MET A 426 41.07 -11.52 3.87
N VAL A 427 40.28 -11.80 2.84
CA VAL A 427 38.81 -11.85 2.92
C VAL A 427 38.29 -13.02 2.09
N ARG A 428 37.09 -13.50 2.40
CA ARG A 428 36.37 -14.47 1.58
C ARG A 428 35.48 -13.76 0.56
N LEU A 429 35.58 -14.16 -0.67
CA LEU A 429 34.60 -13.86 -1.69
C LEU A 429 33.39 -14.81 -1.50
N LYS A 430 32.18 -14.25 -1.45
CA LYS A 430 30.95 -15.03 -1.21
C LYS A 430 30.80 -16.15 -2.23
N SER A 431 30.64 -17.38 -1.73
CA SER A 431 30.53 -18.61 -2.54
C SER A 431 31.72 -18.90 -3.45
N ALA A 432 32.89 -18.30 -3.19
CA ALA A 432 34.13 -18.48 -3.95
C ALA A 432 35.31 -18.77 -3.03
N TYR A 433 36.39 -18.05 -3.16
CA TYR A 433 37.68 -18.31 -2.53
C TYR A 433 38.05 -17.23 -1.50
N ILE A 434 39.07 -17.51 -0.70
CA ILE A 434 39.78 -16.48 0.09
C ILE A 434 40.77 -15.80 -0.83
N ILE A 435 40.80 -14.47 -0.80
CA ILE A 435 41.77 -13.64 -1.52
C ILE A 435 42.58 -12.81 -0.52
N LYS A 436 43.81 -12.46 -0.90
CA LYS A 436 44.71 -11.58 -0.16
C LYS A 436 45.13 -10.42 -1.05
N CYS A 437 45.01 -9.18 -0.58
CA CYS A 437 45.51 -8.00 -1.31
C CYS A 437 47.03 -7.88 -1.19
N GLU A 438 47.71 -7.94 -2.31
CA GLU A 438 49.17 -7.83 -2.37
C GLU A 438 49.62 -6.43 -2.81
N GLU A 439 48.93 -5.79 -3.74
CA GLU A 439 49.34 -4.50 -4.30
C GLU A 439 48.11 -3.61 -4.59
N VAL A 440 48.30 -2.31 -4.49
CA VAL A 440 47.29 -1.27 -4.75
C VAL A 440 47.75 -0.43 -5.93
N ILE A 441 46.99 -0.43 -7.01
CA ILE A 441 47.31 0.33 -8.23
C ILE A 441 46.56 1.65 -8.20
N LYS A 442 47.27 2.75 -8.47
CA LYS A 442 46.74 4.11 -8.48
C LYS A 442 46.97 4.80 -9.81
N ASP A 443 46.07 5.71 -10.15
CA ASP A 443 46.27 6.63 -11.27
C ASP A 443 47.29 7.75 -10.93
N ALA A 444 47.57 8.59 -11.91
CA ALA A 444 48.50 9.72 -11.75
C ALA A 444 48.00 10.78 -10.74
N ALA A 445 46.71 10.79 -10.40
CA ALA A 445 46.10 11.67 -9.39
C ALA A 445 46.09 11.04 -7.98
N GLY A 446 46.56 9.79 -7.85
CA GLY A 446 46.60 9.05 -6.58
C GLY A 446 45.30 8.32 -6.24
N ASN A 447 44.31 8.28 -7.14
CA ASN A 447 43.08 7.53 -6.92
C ASN A 447 43.34 6.03 -7.13
N ILE A 448 42.73 5.20 -6.29
CA ILE A 448 42.82 3.74 -6.40
C ILE A 448 41.96 3.28 -7.58
N THR A 449 42.59 2.65 -8.56
CA THR A 449 41.92 2.15 -9.78
C THR A 449 41.75 0.64 -9.79
N GLU A 450 42.69 -0.10 -9.17
CA GLU A 450 42.73 -1.54 -9.23
C GLU A 450 43.45 -2.12 -8.00
N LEU A 451 43.11 -3.33 -7.60
CA LEU A 451 43.80 -4.10 -6.56
C LEU A 451 44.36 -5.38 -7.17
N HIS A 452 45.62 -5.68 -6.92
CA HIS A 452 46.20 -6.97 -7.25
C HIS A 452 46.14 -7.89 -6.02
N CYS A 453 45.45 -9.02 -6.19
CA CYS A 453 45.24 -10.01 -5.14
C CYS A 453 45.73 -11.38 -5.58
N THR A 454 46.06 -12.21 -4.61
CA THR A 454 46.24 -13.66 -4.80
C THR A 454 45.03 -14.38 -4.20
N TYR A 455 44.62 -15.51 -4.82
CA TYR A 455 43.61 -16.39 -4.24
C TYR A 455 44.27 -17.67 -3.66
N ILE A 456 43.55 -18.33 -2.76
CA ILE A 456 43.96 -19.54 -2.11
C ILE A 456 43.11 -20.70 -2.68
N PRO A 457 43.66 -21.57 -3.58
CA PRO A 457 42.89 -22.61 -4.25
C PRO A 457 42.14 -23.56 -3.30
N GLU A 458 42.76 -23.93 -2.19
CA GLU A 458 42.23 -24.83 -1.17
C GLU A 458 41.06 -24.26 -0.39
N SER A 459 40.78 -22.95 -0.52
CA SER A 459 39.75 -22.24 0.24
C SER A 459 38.39 -22.19 -0.45
N LYS A 460 38.16 -23.04 -1.48
CA LYS A 460 36.91 -23.07 -2.25
C LYS A 460 35.70 -23.26 -1.32
N SER A 461 34.72 -22.37 -1.39
CA SER A 461 33.49 -22.45 -0.60
C SER A 461 32.76 -23.78 -0.83
N GLY A 462 32.35 -24.46 0.23
CA GLY A 462 31.72 -25.77 0.20
C GLY A 462 32.73 -26.95 0.24
N ASN A 463 34.03 -26.71 -0.03
CA ASN A 463 35.10 -27.69 0.07
C ASN A 463 36.43 -27.04 0.53
N ASP A 464 36.36 -26.22 1.57
CA ASP A 464 37.53 -25.50 2.11
C ASP A 464 38.42 -26.44 2.93
N THR A 465 39.65 -26.68 2.46
CA THR A 465 40.68 -27.46 3.12
C THR A 465 41.88 -26.61 3.54
N SER A 466 41.81 -25.30 3.34
CA SER A 466 42.92 -24.36 3.62
C SER A 466 43.24 -24.19 5.11
N GLY A 467 42.27 -24.47 5.98
CA GLY A 467 42.41 -24.24 7.42
C GLY A 467 42.43 -22.73 7.80
N ILE A 468 42.21 -21.83 6.85
CA ILE A 468 42.29 -20.38 7.06
C ILE A 468 40.90 -19.84 7.43
N ASN A 469 40.81 -19.18 8.56
CA ASN A 469 39.59 -18.51 8.98
C ASN A 469 39.70 -16.99 8.82
N VAL A 470 38.80 -16.40 8.00
CA VAL A 470 38.71 -14.96 7.77
C VAL A 470 37.38 -14.40 8.28
N LYS A 471 37.39 -13.19 8.82
CA LYS A 471 36.19 -12.54 9.40
C LYS A 471 35.32 -11.84 8.35
N GLY A 472 35.92 -11.38 7.25
CA GLY A 472 35.24 -10.63 6.21
C GLY A 472 34.78 -11.50 5.06
N THR A 473 33.53 -11.31 4.62
CA THR A 473 32.99 -11.88 3.37
C THR A 473 32.49 -10.76 2.49
N LEU A 474 32.98 -10.68 1.25
CA LEU A 474 32.59 -9.70 0.25
C LEU A 474 31.69 -10.32 -0.81
N HIS A 475 30.72 -9.56 -1.31
CA HIS A 475 30.05 -9.89 -2.58
C HIS A 475 30.87 -9.31 -3.73
N TRP A 476 30.72 -9.90 -4.90
CA TRP A 476 31.54 -9.62 -6.05
C TRP A 476 30.80 -10.01 -7.35
N VAL A 477 31.28 -9.51 -8.49
CA VAL A 477 30.83 -9.97 -9.81
C VAL A 477 32.03 -10.09 -10.74
N SER A 478 32.02 -11.07 -11.68
CA SER A 478 33.07 -11.22 -12.68
C SER A 478 32.99 -10.07 -13.70
N VAL A 479 34.12 -9.40 -13.98
CA VAL A 479 34.21 -8.33 -14.98
C VAL A 479 33.73 -8.80 -16.35
N LYS A 480 34.08 -10.04 -16.71
CA LYS A 480 33.81 -10.62 -18.03
C LYS A 480 32.32 -10.87 -18.30
N THR A 481 31.53 -11.18 -17.27
CA THR A 481 30.15 -11.62 -17.44
C THR A 481 29.14 -10.70 -16.75
N ALA A 482 29.59 -9.72 -15.97
CA ALA A 482 28.71 -8.79 -15.30
C ALA A 482 27.89 -7.97 -16.30
N ILE A 483 26.66 -7.69 -15.94
CA ILE A 483 25.78 -6.80 -16.70
C ILE A 483 25.71 -5.42 -16.03
N SER A 484 25.72 -4.35 -16.84
CA SER A 484 25.49 -3.00 -16.33
C SER A 484 24.02 -2.82 -15.97
N VAL A 485 23.76 -2.27 -14.80
CA VAL A 485 22.40 -2.00 -14.31
C VAL A 485 22.32 -0.60 -13.70
N GLU A 486 21.14 0.01 -13.77
CA GLU A 486 20.81 1.22 -13.02
C GLU A 486 20.12 0.85 -11.72
N ILE A 487 20.53 1.48 -10.62
CA ILE A 487 19.89 1.32 -9.32
C ILE A 487 19.21 2.63 -8.93
N ARG A 488 17.93 2.56 -8.62
CA ARG A 488 17.16 3.66 -8.05
C ARG A 488 16.95 3.41 -6.57
N GLU A 489 17.64 4.15 -5.74
CA GLU A 489 17.50 4.06 -4.29
C GLU A 489 16.47 5.08 -3.84
N TYR A 490 15.27 4.58 -3.52
CA TYR A 490 14.18 5.40 -3.00
C TYR A 490 14.24 5.48 -1.47
N ASP A 491 13.93 6.66 -0.95
CA ASP A 491 13.76 6.96 0.46
C ASP A 491 12.38 7.59 0.71
N ARG A 492 12.10 8.04 1.93
CA ARG A 492 10.87 8.72 2.32
C ARG A 492 10.73 10.02 1.54
N LEU A 493 9.51 10.31 1.07
CA LEU A 493 9.24 11.51 0.29
C LEU A 493 9.29 12.78 1.15
N PHE A 494 8.99 12.67 2.46
CA PHE A 494 9.00 13.80 3.40
C PHE A 494 10.04 13.59 4.50
N LYS A 495 10.53 14.72 5.05
CA LYS A 495 11.54 14.76 6.13
C LYS A 495 10.92 14.73 7.52
N VAL A 496 9.65 15.17 7.65
CA VAL A 496 8.94 15.34 8.93
C VAL A 496 7.88 14.26 9.11
N GLU A 497 7.52 13.99 10.34
CA GLU A 497 6.59 12.91 10.67
C GLU A 497 5.18 13.17 10.15
N ASP A 498 4.66 14.38 10.32
CA ASP A 498 3.36 14.79 9.76
C ASP A 498 3.51 16.06 8.92
N PRO A 499 3.69 15.92 7.59
CA PRO A 499 3.83 17.07 6.70
C PRO A 499 2.54 17.91 6.60
N THR A 500 1.44 17.46 7.19
CA THR A 500 0.14 18.13 7.09
C THR A 500 -0.22 18.92 8.34
N ASP A 501 0.46 18.67 9.43
CA ASP A 501 0.30 19.35 10.73
C ASP A 501 1.37 20.44 10.95
N GLU A 502 2.40 20.50 10.11
CA GLU A 502 3.45 21.51 10.16
C GLU A 502 2.98 22.86 9.60
N GLU A 503 3.60 23.96 10.05
CA GLU A 503 3.33 25.30 9.56
C GLU A 503 3.77 25.46 8.08
N GLY A 504 2.97 26.16 7.27
CA GLY A 504 3.30 26.48 5.89
C GLY A 504 2.80 25.47 4.85
N ASP A 505 3.45 25.43 3.68
CA ASP A 505 3.08 24.51 2.61
C ASP A 505 3.77 23.14 2.84
N PHE A 506 2.99 22.06 2.86
CA PHE A 506 3.49 20.69 3.04
C PHE A 506 4.63 20.33 2.08
N LYS A 507 4.74 21.00 0.94
CA LYS A 507 5.80 20.79 -0.07
C LYS A 507 7.18 21.27 0.40
N GLU A 508 7.25 22.16 1.37
CA GLU A 508 8.53 22.63 1.96
C GLU A 508 9.24 21.52 2.72
N TYR A 509 8.48 20.50 3.13
CA TYR A 509 8.99 19.33 3.87
C TYR A 509 9.37 18.16 2.96
N LEU A 510 9.36 18.34 1.64
CA LEU A 510 9.83 17.33 0.70
C LEU A 510 11.31 17.00 0.94
N ASN A 511 11.65 15.72 0.85
CA ASN A 511 13.01 15.23 0.95
C ASN A 511 13.70 15.29 -0.44
N PRO A 512 14.66 16.21 -0.68
CA PRO A 512 15.36 16.31 -1.95
C PRO A 512 16.18 15.05 -2.27
N ASP A 513 16.59 14.29 -1.25
CA ASP A 513 17.38 13.07 -1.38
C ASP A 513 16.50 11.80 -1.42
N SER A 514 15.18 11.97 -1.64
CA SER A 514 14.23 10.86 -1.70
C SER A 514 14.45 9.89 -2.87
N LEU A 515 15.29 10.27 -3.84
CA LEU A 515 15.71 9.43 -4.96
C LEU A 515 17.20 9.66 -5.27
N LYS A 516 17.99 8.59 -5.15
CA LYS A 516 19.38 8.54 -5.62
C LYS A 516 19.49 7.55 -6.77
N ILE A 517 20.11 7.96 -7.87
CA ILE A 517 20.34 7.09 -9.03
C ILE A 517 21.82 6.71 -9.09
N VAL A 518 22.09 5.40 -9.15
CA VAL A 518 23.41 4.83 -9.36
C VAL A 518 23.42 4.18 -10.74
N SER A 519 24.20 4.76 -11.67
CA SER A 519 24.29 4.33 -13.07
C SER A 519 25.52 3.48 -13.38
N THR A 520 26.39 3.27 -12.40
CA THR A 520 27.67 2.57 -12.54
C THR A 520 27.68 1.16 -11.99
N ALA A 521 26.51 0.64 -11.60
CA ALA A 521 26.41 -0.66 -10.95
C ALA A 521 26.57 -1.83 -11.92
N PHE A 522 27.20 -2.89 -11.43
CA PHE A 522 27.36 -4.17 -12.14
C PHE A 522 26.71 -5.30 -11.35
N ALA A 523 25.96 -6.14 -12.06
CA ALA A 523 25.22 -7.25 -11.49
C ALA A 523 25.69 -8.60 -12.04
N GLU A 524 25.50 -9.66 -11.27
CA GLU A 524 25.71 -11.04 -11.75
C GLU A 524 24.80 -11.34 -12.95
N PRO A 525 25.22 -12.20 -13.91
CA PRO A 525 24.51 -12.40 -15.18
C PRO A 525 23.12 -13.00 -15.02
N ALA A 526 22.81 -13.67 -13.91
CA ALA A 526 21.47 -14.18 -13.62
C ALA A 526 20.38 -13.09 -13.63
N LEU A 527 20.73 -11.83 -13.34
CA LEU A 527 19.82 -10.70 -13.36
C LEU A 527 19.45 -10.20 -14.77
N ALA A 528 20.13 -10.66 -15.82
CA ALA A 528 19.71 -10.40 -17.21
C ALA A 528 18.34 -11.02 -17.54
N LYS A 529 17.92 -12.02 -16.77
CA LYS A 529 16.63 -12.71 -16.93
C LYS A 529 15.62 -12.32 -15.82
N ALA A 530 15.84 -11.20 -15.14
CA ALA A 530 14.95 -10.71 -14.08
C ALA A 530 13.53 -10.47 -14.59
N LYS A 531 12.54 -10.80 -13.77
CA LYS A 531 11.11 -10.60 -14.07
C LYS A 531 10.50 -9.57 -13.12
N PHE A 532 9.43 -8.90 -13.54
CA PHE A 532 8.76 -7.88 -12.74
C PHE A 532 8.17 -8.41 -11.43
N ASP A 533 7.76 -9.68 -11.40
CA ASP A 533 7.18 -10.31 -10.21
C ASP A 533 8.22 -10.86 -9.25
N ASP A 534 9.48 -10.96 -9.67
CA ASP A 534 10.56 -11.42 -8.80
C ASP A 534 10.94 -10.33 -7.78
N ARG A 535 11.34 -10.79 -6.61
CA ARG A 535 11.91 -9.95 -5.56
C ARG A 535 13.34 -10.42 -5.27
N TYR A 536 14.23 -9.45 -5.14
CA TYR A 536 15.66 -9.72 -4.97
C TYR A 536 16.15 -9.11 -3.67
N GLN A 537 17.03 -9.83 -2.98
CA GLN A 537 17.91 -9.24 -1.99
C GLN A 537 19.29 -9.06 -2.63
N PHE A 538 19.69 -7.82 -2.92
CA PHE A 538 21.07 -7.56 -3.25
C PHE A 538 21.90 -7.65 -1.98
N ILE A 539 22.81 -8.63 -1.96
CA ILE A 539 23.56 -9.04 -0.77
C ILE A 539 24.23 -7.81 -0.14
N ARG A 540 23.93 -7.57 1.15
CA ARG A 540 24.41 -6.43 1.95
C ARG A 540 23.84 -5.05 1.58
N LYS A 541 23.05 -4.92 0.51
CA LYS A 541 22.53 -3.63 0.01
C LYS A 541 21.07 -3.38 0.39
N GLY A 542 20.18 -4.33 0.24
CA GLY A 542 18.75 -4.18 0.48
C GLY A 542 17.91 -5.13 -0.32
N TYR A 543 16.60 -4.84 -0.38
CA TYR A 543 15.66 -5.55 -1.24
C TYR A 543 15.32 -4.69 -2.45
N PHE A 544 15.19 -5.34 -3.60
CA PHE A 544 15.02 -4.70 -4.90
C PHE A 544 14.02 -5.44 -5.76
N CYS A 545 13.43 -4.73 -6.71
CA CYS A 545 12.61 -5.28 -7.78
C CYS A 545 12.97 -4.62 -9.12
N LEU A 546 12.62 -5.26 -10.23
CA LEU A 546 12.78 -4.70 -11.56
C LEU A 546 11.79 -3.54 -11.75
N ASP A 547 12.24 -2.39 -12.29
CA ASP A 547 11.37 -1.27 -12.62
C ASP A 547 10.72 -1.44 -14.00
N LYS A 548 9.48 -0.96 -14.14
CA LYS A 548 8.74 -0.99 -15.42
C LYS A 548 9.42 -0.23 -16.57
N ASP A 549 10.30 0.73 -16.25
CA ASP A 549 11.06 1.49 -17.24
C ASP A 549 12.26 0.69 -17.81
N THR A 550 12.45 -0.57 -17.38
CA THR A 550 13.48 -1.45 -17.92
C THR A 550 13.27 -1.71 -19.40
N SER A 551 14.35 -1.66 -20.14
CA SER A 551 14.40 -2.02 -21.57
C SER A 551 15.56 -2.96 -21.85
N ALA A 552 15.64 -3.49 -23.07
CA ALA A 552 16.74 -4.37 -23.47
C ALA A 552 18.14 -3.72 -23.35
N SER A 553 18.21 -2.40 -23.43
CA SER A 553 19.47 -1.64 -23.31
C SER A 553 19.71 -1.04 -21.92
N ARG A 554 18.73 -1.08 -21.02
CA ARG A 554 18.81 -0.44 -19.71
C ARG A 554 18.00 -1.23 -18.69
N VAL A 555 18.66 -2.03 -17.90
CA VAL A 555 18.04 -2.79 -16.80
C VAL A 555 18.02 -1.92 -15.53
N ILE A 556 16.86 -1.72 -14.95
CA ILE A 556 16.65 -0.78 -13.85
C ILE A 556 16.06 -1.53 -12.65
N PHE A 557 16.67 -1.37 -11.48
CA PHE A 557 16.17 -1.91 -10.24
C PHE A 557 15.81 -0.82 -9.24
N ASN A 558 14.63 -0.91 -8.67
CA ASN A 558 14.15 -0.06 -7.58
C ASN A 558 14.50 -0.66 -6.24
N ARG A 559 15.08 0.12 -5.33
CA ARG A 559 15.21 -0.27 -3.94
C ARG A 559 13.82 -0.27 -3.28
N THR A 560 13.37 -1.45 -2.92
CA THR A 560 12.10 -1.65 -2.21
C THR A 560 12.23 -1.19 -0.76
N VAL A 561 13.21 -1.74 -0.03
CA VAL A 561 13.49 -1.39 1.38
C VAL A 561 14.93 -1.76 1.74
N SER A 562 15.52 -1.06 2.70
CA SER A 562 16.83 -1.37 3.26
C SER A 562 16.80 -2.66 4.09
N LEU A 563 17.98 -3.31 4.31
CA LEU A 563 18.09 -4.50 5.17
C LEU A 563 17.76 -4.24 6.64
N LYS A 564 18.02 -3.03 7.10
CA LYS A 564 17.79 -2.60 8.49
C LYS A 564 17.10 -1.26 8.48
N ASP A 565 16.28 -1.02 9.48
CA ASP A 565 15.75 0.31 9.72
C ASP A 565 16.88 1.29 10.06
N GLY A 566 17.17 2.20 9.13
CA GLY A 566 18.17 3.25 9.28
C GLY A 566 17.62 4.50 9.96
N TRP A 567 16.33 4.78 9.80
CA TRP A 567 15.70 6.01 10.25
C TRP A 567 15.65 6.14 11.77
N ALA A 568 15.34 5.08 12.48
CA ALA A 568 15.38 5.06 13.94
C ALA A 568 16.77 5.44 14.52
N LYS A 569 17.85 5.34 13.74
CA LYS A 569 19.19 5.76 14.13
C LYS A 569 19.49 7.22 13.76
N GLU A 570 18.93 7.72 12.68
CA GLU A 570 19.14 9.10 12.21
C GLU A 570 18.27 10.08 13.00
N ALA A 571 17.02 9.75 13.27
CA ALA A 571 16.12 10.53 14.12
C ALA A 571 16.64 10.70 15.57
N LYS A 572 17.57 9.83 16.02
CA LYS A 572 18.23 9.97 17.34
C LYS A 572 19.50 10.84 17.29
N LYS A 573 19.92 11.31 16.11
CA LYS A 573 21.15 12.13 15.95
C LYS A 573 20.86 13.61 15.73
N GLY A 574 19.61 14.00 15.44
CA GLY A 574 19.09 15.37 15.42
C GLY A 574 18.32 15.67 16.69
#